data_b12d17a880610bcbd57a0324ed43e8c4
#
_entry.id   b12d17a880610bcbd57a0324ed43e8c4
#
_cell.length_a   1.000
_cell.length_b   1.000
_cell.length_c   1.000
_cell.angle_alpha   90.00
_cell.angle_beta   90.00
_cell.angle_gamma   90.00
#
_symmetry.space_group_name_H-M   'P 1'
#
loop_
_entity.id
_entity.type
_entity.pdbx_description
1 polymer ?
#
loop_
_entity_poly.entity_id
_entity_poly.type
_entity_poly.pdbx_seq_one_letter_code
_entity_poly.pdbx_strand_id
1 'polypeptide(L)'
;ISPGMNMRFRALHDYTARLPLESATDEIMTLGNTTSTAVGQGVMQGIVNEIEGYIESFSKKNREISTIFTGGDAKHFVKRIKNAIFADCELVVCGLNRILDYNANKE
;
A
#
# COMPACT_ATOMS: atom_id res chain seq x y z
N ILE A 1 3.97 7.73 -8.45
CA ILE A 1 2.57 7.38 -8.18
C ILE A 1 2.31 5.99 -8.75
N SER A 2 1.68 5.13 -7.97
CA SER A 2 1.35 3.76 -8.37
C SER A 2 -0.12 3.47 -8.04
N PRO A 3 -0.77 2.58 -8.80
CA PRO A 3 -2.18 2.26 -8.56
C PRO A 3 -2.38 1.64 -7.18
N GLY A 4 -3.40 2.12 -6.47
CA GLY A 4 -3.80 1.57 -5.18
C GLY A 4 -4.42 0.17 -5.30
N MET A 5 -4.56 -0.50 -4.16
CA MET A 5 -5.06 -1.87 -4.07
C MET A 5 -6.44 -2.04 -4.75
N ASN A 6 -7.41 -1.25 -4.36
CA ASN A 6 -8.76 -1.35 -4.92
C ASN A 6 -8.81 -0.98 -6.40
N MET A 7 -7.98 -0.06 -6.84
CA MET A 7 -7.85 0.29 -8.25
C MET A 7 -7.35 -0.90 -9.07
N ARG A 8 -6.39 -1.67 -8.55
CA ARG A 8 -5.87 -2.87 -9.22
C ARG A 8 -6.94 -3.96 -9.33
N PHE A 9 -7.67 -4.23 -8.26
CA PHE A 9 -8.77 -5.19 -8.28
C PHE A 9 -9.85 -4.78 -9.28
N ARG A 10 -10.21 -3.51 -9.28
CA ARG A 10 -11.21 -2.98 -10.18
C ARG A 10 -10.76 -3.00 -11.63
N ALA A 11 -9.53 -2.64 -11.92
CA ALA A 11 -8.99 -2.68 -13.26
C ALA A 11 -8.95 -4.10 -13.85
N LEU A 12 -8.59 -5.10 -13.04
CA LEU A 12 -8.60 -6.49 -13.46
C LEU A 12 -10.01 -6.96 -13.83
N HIS A 13 -11.01 -6.53 -13.08
CA HIS A 13 -12.40 -6.85 -13.41
C HIS A 13 -12.92 -6.06 -14.62
N ASP A 14 -12.78 -4.74 -14.61
CA ASP A 14 -13.38 -3.84 -15.59
C ASP A 14 -12.74 -3.95 -16.99
N TYR A 15 -11.42 -4.20 -17.05
CA TYR A 15 -10.67 -4.25 -18.30
C TYR A 15 -10.38 -5.65 -18.82
N THR A 16 -10.96 -6.67 -18.22
CA THR A 16 -10.88 -8.04 -18.71
C THR A 16 -12.28 -8.63 -18.92
N ALA A 17 -12.39 -9.65 -19.78
CA ALA A 17 -13.69 -10.20 -20.15
C ALA A 17 -14.34 -11.02 -19.01
N ARG A 18 -13.54 -11.69 -18.16
CA ARG A 18 -14.05 -12.71 -17.23
C ARG A 18 -13.45 -12.71 -15.84
N LEU A 19 -12.53 -11.83 -15.53
CA LEU A 19 -11.97 -11.82 -14.18
C LEU A 19 -13.00 -11.26 -13.18
N PRO A 20 -13.21 -11.95 -12.05
CA PRO A 20 -14.14 -11.50 -11.03
C PRO A 20 -13.60 -10.24 -10.33
N LEU A 21 -14.50 -9.47 -9.74
CA LEU A 21 -14.14 -8.41 -8.82
C LEU A 21 -13.81 -9.02 -7.46
N GLU A 22 -12.54 -9.05 -7.13
CA GLU A 22 -12.05 -9.54 -5.85
C GLU A 22 -11.74 -8.39 -4.89
N SER A 23 -11.51 -8.72 -3.65
CA SER A 23 -11.16 -7.79 -2.59
C SER A 23 -9.93 -8.25 -1.83
N ALA A 24 -9.40 -7.37 -0.97
CA ALA A 24 -8.26 -7.69 -0.14
C ALA A 24 -8.46 -8.96 0.67
N THR A 25 -7.42 -9.76 0.78
CA THR A 25 -7.38 -10.97 1.60
C THR A 25 -6.17 -10.92 2.54
N ASP A 26 -6.36 -11.40 3.75
CA ASP A 26 -5.27 -11.58 4.70
C ASP A 26 -4.53 -12.92 4.51
N GLU A 27 -5.04 -13.79 3.62
CA GLU A 27 -4.36 -15.03 3.28
C GLU A 27 -3.06 -14.73 2.53
N ILE A 28 -1.97 -15.27 3.04
CA ILE A 28 -0.67 -15.21 2.39
C ILE A 28 -0.52 -16.46 1.53
N MET A 29 -0.81 -16.31 0.25
CA MET A 29 -0.58 -17.37 -0.73
C MET A 29 0.61 -17.01 -1.62
N THR A 30 1.50 -17.95 -1.82
CA THR A 30 2.66 -17.77 -2.70
C THR A 30 2.25 -17.83 -4.18
N LEU A 31 1.33 -18.74 -4.49
CA LEU A 31 0.78 -18.92 -5.84
C LEU A 31 -0.72 -19.21 -5.76
N GLY A 32 -1.51 -18.50 -6.55
CA GLY A 32 -2.92 -18.79 -6.70
C GLY A 32 -3.17 -20.05 -7.51
N ASN A 33 -4.11 -20.89 -7.06
CA ASN A 33 -4.51 -22.12 -7.73
C ASN A 33 -5.93 -22.06 -8.33
N THR A 34 -6.63 -20.99 -8.12
CA THR A 34 -7.93 -20.67 -8.74
C THR A 34 -7.86 -19.26 -9.32
N THR A 35 -8.82 -18.88 -10.16
CA THR A 35 -8.89 -17.51 -10.69
C THR A 35 -8.98 -16.47 -9.57
N SER A 36 -9.83 -16.72 -8.59
CA SER A 36 -10.01 -15.83 -7.43
C SER A 36 -8.72 -15.65 -6.64
N THR A 37 -8.07 -16.76 -6.26
CA THR A 37 -6.82 -16.71 -5.50
C THR A 37 -5.66 -16.15 -6.32
N ALA A 38 -5.62 -16.38 -7.61
CA ALA A 38 -4.61 -15.81 -8.51
C ALA A 38 -4.74 -14.27 -8.63
N VAL A 39 -5.96 -13.77 -8.74
CA VAL A 39 -6.22 -12.32 -8.75
C VAL A 39 -5.85 -11.70 -7.40
N GLY A 40 -6.32 -12.29 -6.31
CA GLY A 40 -6.03 -11.80 -4.95
C GLY A 40 -4.53 -11.78 -4.65
N GLN A 41 -3.86 -12.89 -4.90
CA GLN A 41 -2.41 -13.01 -4.68
C GLN A 41 -1.62 -12.05 -5.59
N GLY A 42 -1.98 -11.97 -6.87
CA GLY A 42 -1.31 -11.09 -7.83
C GLY A 42 -1.38 -9.62 -7.42
N VAL A 43 -2.53 -9.15 -6.96
CA VAL A 43 -2.69 -7.77 -6.49
C VAL A 43 -1.94 -7.56 -5.17
N MET A 44 -2.20 -8.39 -4.16
CA MET A 44 -1.65 -8.19 -2.82
C MET A 44 -0.13 -8.39 -2.79
N GLN A 45 0.36 -9.48 -3.32
CA GLN A 45 1.80 -9.76 -3.38
C GLN A 45 2.52 -8.83 -4.35
N GLY A 46 1.87 -8.44 -5.43
CA GLY A 46 2.41 -7.45 -6.37
C GLY A 46 2.70 -6.12 -5.69
N ILE A 47 1.79 -5.64 -4.85
CA ILE A 47 1.99 -4.41 -4.07
C ILE A 47 3.12 -4.57 -3.05
N VAL A 48 3.17 -5.69 -2.34
CA VAL A 48 4.26 -5.98 -1.39
C VAL A 48 5.62 -5.96 -2.10
N ASN A 49 5.74 -6.65 -3.23
CA ASN A 49 6.97 -6.71 -4.01
C ASN A 49 7.39 -5.33 -4.52
N GLU A 50 6.43 -4.51 -4.95
CA GLU A 50 6.68 -3.13 -5.38
C GLU A 50 7.24 -2.29 -4.22
N ILE A 51 6.61 -2.35 -3.05
CA ILE A 51 7.05 -1.61 -1.87
C ILE A 51 8.44 -2.08 -1.41
N GLU A 52 8.65 -3.37 -1.31
CA GLU A 52 9.96 -3.94 -0.93
C GLU A 52 11.07 -3.56 -1.93
N GLY A 53 10.74 -3.53 -3.22
CA GLY A 53 11.65 -3.07 -4.26
C GLY A 53 12.06 -1.59 -4.08
N TYR A 54 11.12 -0.73 -3.72
CA TYR A 54 11.42 0.66 -3.39
C TYR A 54 12.28 0.78 -2.13
N ILE A 55 11.91 0.06 -1.07
CA ILE A 55 12.69 0.05 0.19
C ILE A 55 14.13 -0.38 -0.09
N GLU A 56 14.32 -1.45 -0.83
CA GLU A 56 15.64 -1.94 -1.20
C GLU A 56 16.44 -0.88 -1.98
N SER A 57 15.82 -0.27 -2.97
CA SER A 57 16.46 0.76 -3.80
C SER A 57 16.89 1.98 -3.00
N PHE A 58 16.06 2.43 -2.07
CA PHE A 58 16.41 3.55 -1.19
C PHE A 58 17.45 3.18 -0.14
N SER A 59 17.41 1.96 0.39
CA SER A 59 18.39 1.48 1.37
C SER A 59 19.81 1.37 0.82
N LYS A 60 19.95 1.10 -0.46
CA LYS A 60 21.27 1.11 -1.14
C LYS A 60 21.90 2.49 -1.18
N LYS A 61 21.08 3.54 -1.22
CA LYS A 61 21.54 4.94 -1.26
C LYS A 61 21.72 5.54 0.13
N ASN A 62 20.85 5.18 1.05
CA ASN A 62 20.79 5.71 2.42
C ASN A 62 20.84 4.55 3.40
N ARG A 63 21.79 4.55 4.32
CA ARG A 63 21.99 3.43 5.27
C ARG A 63 20.87 3.24 6.28
N GLU A 64 20.14 4.30 6.58
CA GLU A 64 19.02 4.27 7.53
C GLU A 64 17.79 4.89 6.88
N ILE A 65 16.78 4.06 6.65
CA ILE A 65 15.46 4.51 6.22
C ILE A 65 14.40 4.00 7.19
N SER A 66 13.37 4.80 7.41
CA SER A 66 12.17 4.39 8.12
C SER A 66 11.03 4.30 7.14
N THR A 67 10.30 3.19 7.18
CA THR A 67 9.12 2.97 6.34
C THR A 67 7.87 3.16 7.18
N ILE A 68 7.08 4.17 6.84
CA ILE A 68 5.86 4.51 7.56
C ILE A 68 4.67 4.32 6.63
N PHE A 69 3.70 3.53 7.06
CA PHE A 69 2.44 3.33 6.37
C PHE A 69 1.36 4.21 6.95
N THR A 70 0.58 4.81 6.07
CA THR A 70 -0.62 5.59 6.42
C THR A 70 -1.71 5.36 5.37
N GLY A 71 -2.94 5.74 5.68
CA GLY A 71 -4.08 5.57 4.79
C GLY A 71 -4.91 4.33 5.09
N GLY A 72 -6.06 4.24 4.45
CA GLY A 72 -7.07 3.21 4.74
C GLY A 72 -6.63 1.77 4.47
N ASP A 73 -5.79 1.57 3.46
CA ASP A 73 -5.33 0.23 3.06
C ASP A 73 -4.02 -0.20 3.75
N ALA A 74 -3.39 0.69 4.50
CA ALA A 74 -2.10 0.44 5.14
C ALA A 74 -2.11 -0.81 6.04
N LYS A 75 -3.20 -1.07 6.74
CA LYS A 75 -3.37 -2.22 7.62
C LYS A 75 -3.15 -3.57 6.92
N HIS A 76 -3.42 -3.66 5.62
CA HIS A 76 -3.22 -4.89 4.84
C HIS A 76 -1.75 -5.16 4.53
N PHE A 77 -0.91 -4.14 4.54
CA PHE A 77 0.48 -4.22 4.09
C PHE A 77 1.50 -4.10 5.21
N VAL A 78 1.20 -3.35 6.27
CA VAL A 78 2.14 -3.17 7.39
C VAL A 78 2.59 -4.49 8.02
N LYS A 79 1.71 -5.49 8.06
CA LYS A 79 2.01 -6.82 8.60
C LYS A 79 2.89 -7.66 7.68
N ARG A 80 2.95 -7.32 6.39
CA ARG A 80 3.63 -8.10 5.35
C ARG A 80 5.02 -7.58 5.05
N ILE A 81 5.36 -6.38 5.52
CA ILE A 81 6.61 -5.70 5.22
C ILE A 81 7.43 -5.58 6.50
N LYS A 82 8.66 -6.09 6.44
CA LYS A 82 9.60 -6.08 7.56
C LYS A 82 9.99 -4.64 7.91
N ASN A 83 9.99 -4.34 9.22
CA ASN A 83 10.38 -3.02 9.76
C ASN A 83 9.46 -1.86 9.32
N ALA A 84 8.24 -2.15 8.89
CA ALA A 84 7.25 -1.13 8.61
C ALA A 84 6.56 -0.66 9.89
N ILE A 85 6.29 0.63 9.96
CA ILE A 85 5.58 1.28 11.05
C ILE A 85 4.22 1.76 10.52
N PHE A 86 3.15 1.45 11.23
CA PHE A 86 1.84 2.00 10.93
C PHE A 86 1.67 3.35 11.64
N ALA A 87 1.37 4.39 10.88
CA ALA A 87 0.99 5.68 11.43
C ALA A 87 -0.49 5.63 11.85
N ASP A 88 -0.73 5.76 13.13
CA ASP A 88 -2.06 5.68 13.75
C ASP A 88 -2.90 6.96 13.52
N CYS A 89 -2.30 8.00 13.00
CA CYS A 89 -2.98 9.23 12.60
C CYS A 89 -3.11 9.32 11.08
N GLU A 90 -4.13 10.03 10.62
CA GLU A 90 -4.21 10.45 9.23
C GLU A 90 -3.11 11.48 8.95
N LEU A 91 -1.96 11.00 8.51
CA LEU A 91 -0.75 11.79 8.36
C LEU A 91 -0.96 13.04 7.49
N VAL A 92 -1.77 12.92 6.44
CA VAL A 92 -2.11 14.04 5.56
C VAL A 92 -2.89 15.12 6.33
N VAL A 93 -3.88 14.72 7.12
CA VAL A 93 -4.68 15.66 7.95
C VAL A 93 -3.80 16.32 9.00
N CYS A 94 -2.94 15.55 9.66
CA CYS A 94 -1.97 16.08 10.62
C CYS A 94 -1.03 17.11 9.98
N GLY A 95 -0.55 16.81 8.78
CA GLY A 95 0.29 17.71 8.00
C GLY A 95 -0.42 18.99 7.60
N LEU A 96 -1.66 18.90 7.14
CA LEU A 96 -2.48 20.06 6.80
C LEU A 96 -2.76 20.94 8.02
N ASN A 97 -3.07 20.33 9.16
CA ASN A 97 -3.29 21.05 10.39
C ASN A 97 -2.02 21.82 10.83
N ARG A 98 -0.86 21.22 10.70
CA ARG A 98 0.41 21.88 11.01
C ARG A 98 0.70 23.06 10.09
N ILE A 99 0.37 22.95 8.81
CA ILE A 99 0.47 24.07 7.87
C ILE A 99 -0.48 25.20 8.25
N LEU A 100 -1.70 24.86 8.63
CA LEU A 100 -2.69 25.84 9.09
C LEU A 100 -2.19 26.59 10.32
N ASP A 101 -1.71 25.90 11.34
CA ASP A 101 -1.15 26.49 12.56
C ASP A 101 0.05 27.40 12.25
N TYR A 102 0.94 26.96 11.36
CA TYR A 102 2.08 27.76 10.92
C TYR A 102 1.64 29.08 10.27
N ASN A 103 0.65 29.02 9.40
CA ASN A 103 0.13 30.21 8.73
C ASN A 103 -0.66 31.14 9.69
N ALA A 104 -1.42 30.58 10.63
CA ALA A 104 -2.14 31.35 11.63
C ALA A 104 -1.21 32.10 12.60
N ASN A 105 -0.06 31.52 12.93
CA ASN A 105 0.91 32.14 13.83
C ASN A 105 1.88 33.11 13.14
N LYS A 106 1.73 33.32 11.84
CA LYS A 106 2.58 34.22 11.03
C LYS A 106 2.11 35.67 11.05
N GLU A 107 0.90 35.89 11.51
CA GLU A 107 0.33 37.22 11.76
C GLU A 107 0.69 37.69 13.19
#